data_0f0feb1117c5469c7ed0475f1349dfbb
#
_entry.id   0f0feb1117c5469c7ed0475f1349dfbb
#
_cell.length_a   1.000
_cell.length_b   1.000
_cell.length_c   1.000
_cell.angle_alpha   90.00
_cell.angle_beta   90.00
_cell.angle_gamma   90.00
#
_symmetry.space_group_name_H-M   'P 1'
#
loop_
_entity.id
_entity.type
_entity.pdbx_description
1 polymer ?
#
loop_
_entity_poly.entity_id
_entity_poly.type
_entity_poly.pdbx_seq_one_letter_code
_entity_poly.pdbx_strand_id
1 'polypeptide(L)'
;PPKRQSLMALLEPSPPKEDPVPTLFLERTDRQLQTTGDPIWNLRIEIPGEPLRRFDAVSGRANRQSADRDRMGSRAPLPVGRYSVGAVEPLTDGAYPEIGPVWISIEPTFVTGRRVLGIHLDPSAGLRNANSGTLGCIGLVNRADMLELAQLIKRSGADRLVVRH
;
A
#
# COMPACT_ATOMS: atom_id res chain seq x y z
N PRO A 1 25.10 -41.66 14.98
CA PRO A 1 25.56 -41.56 13.60
C PRO A 1 24.85 -40.42 12.85
N PRO A 2 25.57 -39.67 11.99
CA PRO A 2 25.01 -38.56 11.26
C PRO A 2 23.75 -38.85 10.43
N LYS A 3 23.66 -40.06 9.90
CA LYS A 3 22.53 -40.54 9.11
C LYS A 3 21.22 -40.67 9.91
N ARG A 4 21.29 -41.02 11.19
CA ARG A 4 20.11 -41.09 12.06
C ARG A 4 19.58 -39.71 12.40
N GLN A 5 20.46 -38.73 12.67
CA GLN A 5 20.06 -37.34 12.95
C GLN A 5 19.39 -36.67 11.73
N SER A 6 19.92 -36.92 10.52
CA SER A 6 19.31 -36.41 9.28
C SER A 6 17.92 -37.02 9.04
N LEU A 7 17.74 -38.31 9.34
CA LEU A 7 16.45 -38.98 9.19
C LEU A 7 15.40 -38.44 10.19
N MET A 8 15.81 -38.20 11.43
CA MET A 8 14.91 -37.63 12.44
C MET A 8 14.51 -36.20 12.10
N ALA A 9 15.43 -35.38 11.55
CA ALA A 9 15.10 -34.02 11.08
C ALA A 9 14.07 -34.05 9.94
N LEU A 10 14.12 -35.07 9.07
CA LEU A 10 13.14 -35.24 8.00
C LEU A 10 11.76 -35.69 8.48
N LEU A 11 11.69 -36.30 9.67
CA LEU A 11 10.45 -36.78 10.27
C LEU A 11 9.80 -35.72 11.18
N GLU A 12 10.48 -34.64 11.49
CA GLU A 12 9.88 -33.54 12.22
C GLU A 12 8.78 -32.88 11.40
N PRO A 13 7.58 -32.67 11.98
CA PRO A 13 6.52 -31.98 11.27
C PRO A 13 6.96 -30.54 10.96
N SER A 14 6.70 -30.10 9.74
CA SER A 14 6.89 -28.70 9.39
C SER A 14 6.02 -27.81 10.31
N PRO A 15 6.52 -26.63 10.74
CA PRO A 15 5.68 -25.71 11.49
C PRO A 15 4.39 -25.44 10.72
N PRO A 16 3.24 -25.31 11.41
CA PRO A 16 1.99 -25.02 10.74
C PRO A 16 2.12 -23.71 9.95
N LYS A 17 1.75 -23.74 8.69
CA LYS A 17 1.64 -22.52 7.88
C LYS A 17 0.43 -21.75 8.37
N GLU A 18 0.60 -20.44 8.56
CA GLU A 18 -0.54 -19.56 8.80
C GLU A 18 -1.51 -19.67 7.63
N ASP A 19 -2.81 -19.71 7.94
CA ASP A 19 -3.83 -19.64 6.91
C ASP A 19 -3.68 -18.30 6.16
N PRO A 20 -3.77 -18.32 4.82
CA PRO A 20 -3.68 -17.11 4.06
C PRO A 20 -4.84 -16.16 4.44
N VAL A 21 -4.52 -14.90 4.64
CA VAL A 21 -5.49 -13.85 4.95
C VAL A 21 -5.46 -12.78 3.86
N PRO A 22 -6.56 -12.05 3.64
CA PRO A 22 -6.56 -10.94 2.70
C PRO A 22 -5.48 -9.93 3.05
N THR A 23 -4.60 -9.60 2.10
CA THR A 23 -3.44 -8.74 2.33
C THR A 23 -3.21 -7.81 1.15
N LEU A 24 -2.86 -6.55 1.46
CA LEU A 24 -2.42 -5.59 0.46
C LEU A 24 -0.89 -5.55 0.41
N PHE A 25 -0.37 -5.31 -0.79
CA PHE A 25 1.06 -5.14 -1.02
C PHE A 25 1.31 -3.90 -1.88
N LEU A 26 2.28 -3.10 -1.48
CA LEU A 26 2.74 -1.94 -2.25
C LEU A 26 4.20 -2.10 -2.61
N GLU A 27 4.53 -1.93 -3.88
CA GLU A 27 5.92 -2.02 -4.36
C GLU A 27 6.14 -1.11 -5.56
N ARG A 28 7.40 -0.69 -5.74
CA ARG A 28 7.78 0.12 -6.90
C ARG A 28 7.65 -0.68 -8.19
N THR A 29 7.42 0.07 -9.27
CA THR A 29 7.56 -0.44 -10.63
C THR A 29 8.57 0.44 -11.38
N ASP A 30 8.92 0.06 -12.58
CA ASP A 30 9.72 0.88 -13.51
C ASP A 30 8.87 1.75 -14.45
N ARG A 31 7.55 1.79 -14.22
CA ARG A 31 6.61 2.56 -15.04
C ARG A 31 6.41 3.96 -14.51
N GLN A 32 5.94 4.84 -15.38
CA GLN A 32 5.62 6.23 -15.08
C GLN A 32 4.26 6.61 -15.68
N LEU A 33 3.56 7.53 -15.02
CA LEU A 33 2.36 8.14 -15.59
C LEU A 33 2.76 8.97 -16.80
N GLN A 34 2.11 8.73 -17.95
CA GLN A 34 2.44 9.39 -19.21
C GLN A 34 2.25 10.91 -19.14
N THR A 35 1.28 11.36 -18.37
CA THR A 35 0.91 12.78 -18.27
C THR A 35 1.83 13.58 -17.38
N THR A 36 2.31 13.03 -16.27
CA THR A 36 3.11 13.74 -15.26
C THR A 36 4.54 13.23 -15.14
N GLY A 37 4.82 12.01 -15.60
CA GLY A 37 6.08 11.35 -15.36
C GLY A 37 6.23 10.82 -13.93
N ASP A 38 5.16 10.84 -13.12
CA ASP A 38 5.18 10.31 -11.76
C ASP A 38 5.49 8.81 -11.79
N PRO A 39 6.42 8.34 -10.93
CA PRO A 39 6.65 6.91 -10.79
C PRO A 39 5.37 6.19 -10.36
N ILE A 40 5.04 5.13 -11.08
CA ILE A 40 3.89 4.29 -10.76
C ILE A 40 4.32 3.22 -9.77
N TRP A 41 3.55 3.10 -8.68
CA TRP A 41 3.65 2.02 -7.73
C TRP A 41 2.56 0.99 -8.03
N ASN A 42 2.83 -0.26 -7.71
CA ASN A 42 1.85 -1.33 -7.82
C ASN A 42 1.24 -1.58 -6.44
N LEU A 43 -0.05 -1.34 -6.31
CA LEU A 43 -0.84 -1.73 -5.14
C LEU A 43 -1.68 -2.94 -5.54
N ARG A 44 -1.43 -4.08 -4.89
CA ARG A 44 -2.23 -5.27 -5.15
C ARG A 44 -2.93 -5.74 -3.89
N ILE A 45 -4.08 -6.33 -4.07
CA ILE A 45 -4.81 -7.01 -3.00
C ILE A 45 -4.90 -8.49 -3.34
N GLU A 46 -4.48 -9.31 -2.40
CA GLU A 46 -4.56 -10.76 -2.49
C GLU A 46 -5.64 -11.25 -1.53
N ILE A 47 -6.72 -11.76 -2.08
CA ILE A 47 -7.83 -12.35 -1.32
C ILE A 47 -7.82 -13.85 -1.58
N PRO A 48 -7.72 -14.70 -0.53
CA PRO A 48 -7.69 -16.16 -0.71
C PRO A 48 -8.85 -16.66 -1.55
N GLY A 49 -8.55 -17.49 -2.55
CA GLY A 49 -9.55 -18.08 -3.45
C GLY A 49 -10.05 -17.17 -4.56
N GLU A 50 -9.53 -15.95 -4.67
CA GLU A 50 -9.94 -14.98 -5.70
C GLU A 50 -8.76 -14.61 -6.59
N PRO A 51 -9.02 -14.17 -7.84
CA PRO A 51 -7.97 -13.66 -8.72
C PRO A 51 -7.28 -12.45 -8.09
N LEU A 52 -5.98 -12.35 -8.32
CA LEU A 52 -5.18 -11.19 -7.91
C LEU A 52 -5.71 -9.92 -8.59
N ARG A 53 -5.86 -8.84 -7.81
CA ARG A 53 -6.25 -7.53 -8.34
C ARG A 53 -5.15 -6.51 -8.06
N ARG A 54 -4.75 -5.78 -9.12
CA ARG A 54 -3.68 -4.78 -9.10
C ARG A 54 -4.24 -3.42 -9.46
N PHE A 55 -3.66 -2.39 -8.83
CA PHE A 55 -4.01 -1.00 -9.08
C PHE A 55 -2.74 -0.18 -9.28
N ASP A 56 -2.78 0.76 -10.20
CA ASP A 56 -1.75 1.77 -10.31
C ASP A 56 -1.91 2.78 -9.19
N ALA A 57 -0.81 3.10 -8.53
CA ALA A 57 -0.78 4.00 -7.40
C ALA A 57 0.45 4.88 -7.44
N VAL A 58 0.45 5.90 -6.61
CA VAL A 58 1.61 6.77 -6.35
C VAL A 58 1.86 6.81 -4.85
N SER A 59 3.08 7.07 -4.44
CA SER A 59 3.44 7.26 -3.03
C SER A 59 4.59 8.24 -2.93
N GLY A 60 4.41 9.27 -2.11
CA GLY A 60 5.36 10.38 -2.02
C GLY A 60 5.32 11.32 -3.21
N ARG A 61 5.97 12.46 -3.08
CA ARG A 61 6.13 13.42 -4.18
C ARG A 61 7.02 12.85 -5.27
N ALA A 62 6.73 13.17 -6.53
CA ALA A 62 7.50 12.71 -7.67
C ALA A 62 8.99 13.05 -7.56
N ASN A 63 9.31 14.23 -7.01
CA ASN A 63 10.68 14.71 -6.81
C ASN A 63 11.29 14.30 -5.46
N ARG A 64 10.62 13.46 -4.68
CA ARG A 64 11.08 13.02 -3.34
C ARG A 64 11.19 11.50 -3.21
N GLN A 65 11.27 10.81 -4.33
CA GLN A 65 11.29 9.33 -4.34
C GLN A 65 12.54 8.72 -3.70
N SER A 66 13.64 9.50 -3.59
CA SER A 66 14.88 9.07 -2.95
C SER A 66 15.07 9.69 -1.55
N ALA A 67 14.09 10.44 -1.06
CA ALA A 67 14.16 11.04 0.28
C ALA A 67 14.05 9.98 1.37
N ASP A 68 14.44 10.35 2.60
CA ASP A 68 14.35 9.46 3.75
C ASP A 68 12.89 9.12 4.05
N ARG A 69 12.54 7.86 3.86
CA ARG A 69 11.16 7.37 3.97
C ARG A 69 10.66 7.38 5.42
N ASP A 70 11.54 7.33 6.41
CA ASP A 70 11.17 7.31 7.83
C ASP A 70 11.16 8.70 8.47
N ARG A 71 11.66 9.71 7.79
CA ARG A 71 11.74 11.07 8.34
C ARG A 71 10.40 11.78 8.26
N MET A 72 9.95 12.34 9.38
CA MET A 72 8.75 13.18 9.42
C MET A 72 8.87 14.35 8.43
N GLY A 73 7.81 14.57 7.64
CA GLY A 73 7.77 15.67 6.68
C GLY A 73 8.66 15.50 5.45
N SER A 74 9.28 14.36 5.25
CA SER A 74 10.17 14.13 4.09
C SER A 74 9.45 14.14 2.76
N ARG A 75 8.13 13.90 2.75
CA ARG A 75 7.29 13.73 1.56
C ARG A 75 7.77 12.59 0.65
N ALA A 76 8.57 11.71 1.21
CA ALA A 76 9.05 10.50 0.55
C ALA A 76 7.91 9.47 0.43
N PRO A 77 8.11 8.40 -0.35
CA PRO A 77 7.18 7.28 -0.38
C PRO A 77 6.96 6.68 1.02
N LEU A 78 5.88 5.92 1.14
CA LEU A 78 5.53 5.23 2.37
C LEU A 78 6.69 4.36 2.87
N PRO A 79 7.04 4.39 4.18
CA PRO A 79 8.11 3.56 4.72
C PRO A 79 7.91 2.07 4.46
N VAL A 80 9.00 1.37 4.20
CA VAL A 80 9.02 -0.09 4.06
C VAL A 80 8.64 -0.74 5.39
N GLY A 81 7.77 -1.72 5.34
CA GLY A 81 7.35 -2.48 6.53
C GLY A 81 5.92 -2.95 6.46
N ARG A 82 5.41 -3.39 7.60
CA ARG A 82 4.05 -3.90 7.75
C ARG A 82 3.17 -2.87 8.43
N TYR A 83 1.93 -2.78 7.95
CA TYR A 83 0.92 -1.84 8.45
C TYR A 83 -0.37 -2.59 8.76
N SER A 84 -1.09 -2.10 9.75
CA SER A 84 -2.51 -2.43 9.90
C SER A 84 -3.34 -1.48 9.06
N VAL A 85 -4.41 -2.02 8.46
CA VAL A 85 -5.35 -1.26 7.63
C VAL A 85 -6.61 -1.05 8.42
N GLY A 86 -7.01 0.21 8.57
CA GLY A 86 -8.23 0.58 9.28
C GLY A 86 -9.49 0.47 8.44
N ALA A 87 -10.57 1.02 8.97
CA ALA A 87 -11.85 1.04 8.28
C ALA A 87 -11.83 1.96 7.05
N VAL A 88 -12.67 1.63 6.07
CA VAL A 88 -12.94 2.52 4.94
C VAL A 88 -13.89 3.62 5.40
N GLU A 89 -13.42 4.86 5.38
CA GLU A 89 -14.18 6.01 5.82
C GLU A 89 -14.64 6.85 4.62
N PRO A 90 -15.96 6.99 4.40
CA PRO A 90 -16.45 7.91 3.38
C PRO A 90 -16.05 9.35 3.72
N LEU A 91 -15.55 10.08 2.73
CA LEU A 91 -15.34 11.51 2.87
C LEU A 91 -16.61 12.22 2.37
N THR A 92 -17.26 12.92 3.30
CA THR A 92 -18.51 13.62 3.01
C THR A 92 -18.27 14.86 2.15
N ASP A 93 -19.32 15.29 1.47
CA ASP A 93 -19.29 16.45 0.57
C ASP A 93 -18.71 17.68 1.26
N GLY A 94 -17.73 18.31 0.61
CA GLY A 94 -17.07 19.51 1.09
C GLY A 94 -15.90 19.26 2.05
N ALA A 95 -15.70 18.04 2.55
CA ALA A 95 -14.55 17.68 3.37
C ALA A 95 -13.49 17.00 2.50
N TYR A 96 -12.38 17.65 2.30
CA TYR A 96 -11.22 17.10 1.55
C TYR A 96 -11.60 16.56 0.16
N PRO A 97 -12.28 17.33 -0.71
CA PRO A 97 -12.72 16.85 -2.02
C PRO A 97 -11.55 16.36 -2.89
N GLU A 98 -10.36 16.89 -2.64
CA GLU A 98 -9.14 16.56 -3.38
C GLU A 98 -8.62 15.14 -3.09
N ILE A 99 -8.98 14.54 -1.96
CA ILE A 99 -8.55 13.16 -1.60
C ILE A 99 -9.70 12.16 -1.51
N GLY A 100 -10.94 12.66 -1.71
CA GLY A 100 -12.12 11.79 -1.73
C GLY A 100 -12.09 10.76 -2.86
N PRO A 101 -13.06 9.85 -2.93
CA PRO A 101 -14.30 9.78 -2.12
C PRO A 101 -14.17 9.08 -0.78
N VAL A 102 -13.06 8.41 -0.51
CA VAL A 102 -12.87 7.65 0.73
C VAL A 102 -11.45 7.81 1.25
N TRP A 103 -11.30 7.61 2.54
CA TRP A 103 -10.03 7.56 3.25
C TRP A 103 -9.92 6.22 3.96
N ILE A 104 -8.77 5.58 3.87
CA ILE A 104 -8.46 4.34 4.56
C ILE A 104 -7.20 4.56 5.37
N SER A 105 -7.34 4.65 6.70
CA SER A 105 -6.18 4.82 7.58
C SER A 105 -5.30 3.59 7.57
N ILE A 106 -3.99 3.81 7.57
CA ILE A 106 -3.00 2.74 7.76
C ILE A 106 -2.05 3.15 8.89
N GLU A 107 -1.69 2.18 9.72
CA GLU A 107 -0.83 2.40 10.88
C GLU A 107 0.39 1.50 10.78
N PRO A 108 1.63 2.06 10.83
CA PRO A 108 2.83 1.23 10.85
C PRO A 108 2.88 0.40 12.14
N THR A 109 3.34 -0.85 12.00
CA THR A 109 3.58 -1.75 13.14
C THR A 109 5.04 -1.69 13.60
N PHE A 110 5.78 -0.71 13.11
CA PHE A 110 7.21 -0.47 13.38
C PHE A 110 7.44 0.99 13.72
N VAL A 111 8.64 1.31 14.20
CA VAL A 111 9.00 2.69 14.55
C VAL A 111 9.37 3.49 13.31
N THR A 112 8.69 4.61 13.10
CA THR A 112 8.96 5.57 12.03
C THR A 112 8.53 6.97 12.48
N GLY A 113 9.15 8.01 11.93
CA GLY A 113 8.74 9.40 12.16
C GLY A 113 7.51 9.81 11.37
N ARG A 114 7.04 8.98 10.44
CA ARG A 114 5.91 9.28 9.55
C ARG A 114 4.58 9.10 10.27
N ARG A 115 3.65 10.02 10.03
CA ARG A 115 2.34 10.06 10.72
C ARG A 115 1.23 10.43 9.75
N VAL A 116 -0.01 10.14 10.15
CA VAL A 116 -1.24 10.43 9.37
C VAL A 116 -1.13 9.82 7.98
N LEU A 117 -0.98 8.51 7.96
CA LEU A 117 -0.82 7.74 6.73
C LEU A 117 -2.14 7.09 6.32
N GLY A 118 -2.39 7.02 5.03
CA GLY A 118 -3.63 6.45 4.52
C GLY A 118 -3.57 6.11 3.05
N ILE A 119 -4.66 5.54 2.58
CA ILE A 119 -4.93 5.27 1.17
C ILE A 119 -6.08 6.18 0.75
N HIS A 120 -5.88 6.93 -0.32
CA HIS A 120 -6.87 7.89 -0.83
C HIS A 120 -6.69 8.10 -2.32
N LEU A 121 -7.59 8.87 -2.94
CA LEU A 121 -7.41 9.30 -4.31
C LEU A 121 -6.33 10.38 -4.36
N ASP A 122 -5.41 10.31 -5.32
CA ASP A 122 -4.42 11.37 -5.53
C ASP A 122 -4.96 12.41 -6.50
N PRO A 123 -5.24 13.64 -6.03
CA PRO A 123 -5.80 14.69 -6.89
C PRO A 123 -4.81 15.21 -7.94
N SER A 124 -3.50 14.98 -7.75
CA SER A 124 -2.48 15.41 -8.70
C SER A 124 -2.26 14.40 -9.83
N ALA A 125 -2.84 13.22 -9.74
CA ALA A 125 -2.73 12.20 -10.78
C ALA A 125 -3.27 12.75 -12.11
N GLY A 126 -2.42 12.74 -13.12
CA GLY A 126 -2.76 13.30 -14.43
C GLY A 126 -2.53 14.80 -14.59
N LEU A 127 -2.15 15.52 -13.53
CA LEU A 127 -1.80 16.93 -13.59
C LEU A 127 -0.28 17.08 -13.70
N ARG A 128 0.15 17.92 -14.66
CA ARG A 128 1.58 18.26 -14.79
C ARG A 128 1.92 19.39 -13.82
N ASN A 129 2.57 19.06 -12.72
CA ASN A 129 3.20 20.07 -11.86
C ASN A 129 4.35 19.45 -11.06
N ALA A 130 5.26 20.28 -10.60
CA ALA A 130 6.45 19.85 -9.85
C ALA A 130 6.10 19.24 -8.49
N ASN A 131 4.88 19.44 -8.03
CA ASN A 131 4.40 18.97 -6.73
C ASN A 131 3.42 17.78 -6.85
N SER A 132 3.40 17.09 -7.99
CA SER A 132 2.57 15.92 -8.17
C SER A 132 2.96 14.78 -7.22
N GLY A 133 2.01 13.91 -6.94
CA GLY A 133 2.18 12.83 -5.97
C GLY A 133 1.65 13.17 -4.58
N THR A 134 1.67 12.19 -3.69
CA THR A 134 1.16 12.34 -2.33
C THR A 134 2.20 12.95 -1.39
N LEU A 135 1.77 13.38 -0.20
CA LEU A 135 2.67 13.79 0.88
C LEU A 135 3.33 12.59 1.60
N GLY A 136 3.13 11.38 1.10
CA GLY A 136 3.71 10.15 1.64
C GLY A 136 2.70 9.03 1.87
N CYS A 137 1.42 9.29 1.62
CA CYS A 137 0.35 8.29 1.61
C CYS A 137 0.39 7.43 0.33
N ILE A 138 -0.53 6.50 0.20
CA ILE A 138 -0.80 5.79 -1.04
C ILE A 138 -1.94 6.52 -1.76
N GLY A 139 -1.68 7.00 -2.96
CA GLY A 139 -2.67 7.64 -3.81
C GLY A 139 -3.07 6.75 -4.97
N LEU A 140 -4.38 6.46 -5.13
CA LEU A 140 -4.90 5.81 -6.32
C LEU A 140 -5.02 6.85 -7.44
N VAL A 141 -4.70 6.44 -8.67
CA VAL A 141 -4.61 7.39 -9.79
C VAL A 141 -5.95 7.68 -10.45
N ASN A 142 -6.98 6.91 -10.18
CA ASN A 142 -8.33 7.22 -10.66
C ASN A 142 -9.41 6.81 -9.68
N ARG A 143 -10.55 7.48 -9.80
CA ARG A 143 -11.69 7.32 -8.89
C ARG A 143 -12.29 5.92 -8.94
N ALA A 144 -12.41 5.34 -10.12
CA ALA A 144 -13.00 3.99 -10.29
C ALA A 144 -12.19 2.94 -9.53
N ASP A 145 -10.86 3.01 -9.63
CA ASP A 145 -9.95 2.12 -8.91
C ASP A 145 -10.06 2.31 -7.40
N MET A 146 -10.17 3.56 -6.93
CA MET A 146 -10.33 3.84 -5.51
C MET A 146 -11.62 3.23 -4.95
N LEU A 147 -12.72 3.36 -5.66
CA LEU A 147 -14.00 2.78 -5.26
C LEU A 147 -13.97 1.25 -5.27
N GLU A 148 -13.34 0.65 -6.28
CA GLU A 148 -13.19 -0.80 -6.36
C GLU A 148 -12.33 -1.34 -5.22
N LEU A 149 -11.19 -0.71 -4.95
CA LEU A 149 -10.33 -1.09 -3.83
C LEU A 149 -11.06 -1.01 -2.49
N ALA A 150 -11.80 0.06 -2.27
CA ALA A 150 -12.60 0.23 -1.06
C ALA A 150 -13.62 -0.90 -0.88
N GLN A 151 -14.29 -1.31 -1.95
CA GLN A 151 -15.22 -2.43 -1.91
C GLN A 151 -14.52 -3.75 -1.60
N LEU A 152 -13.38 -4.00 -2.22
CA LEU A 152 -12.60 -5.22 -1.97
C LEU A 152 -12.11 -5.29 -0.53
N ILE A 153 -11.68 -4.18 0.05
CA ILE A 153 -11.25 -4.12 1.46
C ILE A 153 -12.44 -4.38 2.39
N LYS A 154 -13.58 -3.71 2.15
CA LYS A 154 -14.79 -3.92 2.96
C LYS A 154 -15.26 -5.37 2.92
N ARG A 155 -15.36 -5.92 1.72
CA ARG A 155 -15.89 -7.27 1.50
C ARG A 155 -14.98 -8.35 2.08
N SER A 156 -13.67 -8.19 1.93
CA SER A 156 -12.68 -9.19 2.36
C SER A 156 -12.29 -9.07 3.83
N GLY A 157 -12.48 -7.88 4.43
CA GLY A 157 -11.95 -7.58 5.76
C GLY A 157 -10.43 -7.46 5.79
N ALA A 158 -9.79 -7.15 4.65
CA ALA A 158 -8.34 -6.98 4.59
C ALA A 158 -7.89 -5.93 5.60
N ASP A 159 -7.00 -6.31 6.51
CA ASP A 159 -6.49 -5.47 7.59
C ASP A 159 -4.97 -5.38 7.64
N ARG A 160 -4.29 -5.91 6.61
CA ARG A 160 -2.83 -5.95 6.52
C ARG A 160 -2.33 -5.36 5.22
N LEU A 161 -1.27 -4.56 5.32
CA LEU A 161 -0.54 -4.00 4.19
C LEU A 161 0.95 -4.27 4.39
N VAL A 162 1.62 -4.71 3.34
CA VAL A 162 3.08 -4.87 3.31
C VAL A 162 3.63 -3.92 2.27
N VAL A 163 4.51 -3.02 2.69
CA VAL A 163 5.20 -2.07 1.79
C VAL A 163 6.62 -2.57 1.56
N ARG A 164 6.98 -2.68 0.29
CA ARG A 164 8.30 -3.13 -0.16
C ARG A 164 9.05 -2.01 -0.87
N HIS A 165 10.27 -2.27 -1.22
CA HIS A 165 11.10 -1.33 -2.00
C HIS A 165 10.56 -1.08 -3.40
#